data_016c03c58cbec43bb952f3d96431b58e
#
_entry.id   016c03c58cbec43bb952f3d96431b58e
#
_cell.length_a   1.000
_cell.length_b   1.000
_cell.length_c   1.000
_cell.angle_alpha   90.00
_cell.angle_beta   90.00
_cell.angle_gamma   90.00
#
_symmetry.space_group_name_H-M   'P 1'
#
loop_
_entity.id
_entity.type
_entity.pdbx_description
1 polymer ?
#
loop_
_entity_poly.entity_id
_entity_poly.type
_entity_poly.pdbx_seq_one_letter_code
_entity_poly.pdbx_strand_id
1 'polypeptide(L)'
;LGNLIDLTEGRGTMELGIPINSSVERAIQLYRVKRHSVSTLQLIDDEVVKLRNKGLNQIEDICLWKRENGEYREGFSSSQTWNIIRVHSPNVSSYKGVWFNGATPKFSFLVWIAIHNRLATGDRVLKWNPQAISTCWFCQRTTETRDHLFFDCAYSKEVWLGTIKNLAGNRRFHGWSSVIQVIKMDFMGVYILSYSGIVFKLLLMLYGMKGL
;
A
#
# COMPACT_ATOMS: atom_id res chain seq x y z
N LEU A 1 9.88 -9.55 -23.98
CA LEU A 1 11.33 -9.65 -24.01
C LEU A 1 11.88 -8.58 -23.06
N GLY A 2 12.81 -8.95 -22.17
CA GLY A 2 13.43 -8.01 -21.25
C GLY A 2 14.46 -7.09 -21.91
N ASN A 3 15.25 -6.40 -21.08
CA ASN A 3 16.34 -5.58 -21.57
C ASN A 3 17.36 -6.46 -22.29
N LEU A 4 17.78 -6.06 -23.50
CA LEU A 4 18.75 -6.80 -24.31
C LEU A 4 20.06 -7.08 -23.58
N ILE A 5 20.50 -6.13 -22.75
CA ILE A 5 21.72 -6.25 -21.93
C ILE A 5 21.58 -7.39 -20.91
N ASP A 6 20.43 -7.46 -20.23
CA ASP A 6 20.16 -8.47 -19.22
C ASP A 6 19.99 -9.87 -19.85
N LEU A 7 19.32 -9.96 -21.00
CA LEU A 7 19.12 -11.20 -21.74
C LEU A 7 20.43 -11.82 -22.26
N THR A 8 21.43 -11.00 -22.52
CA THR A 8 22.72 -11.41 -23.10
C THR A 8 23.86 -11.34 -22.13
N GLU A 9 23.59 -11.17 -20.83
CA GLU A 9 24.60 -11.03 -19.77
C GLU A 9 25.70 -9.98 -20.10
N GLY A 10 25.28 -8.89 -20.76
CA GLY A 10 26.17 -7.80 -21.18
C GLY A 10 26.99 -8.04 -22.44
N ARG A 11 26.97 -9.27 -22.99
CA ARG A 11 27.76 -9.61 -24.20
C ARG A 11 27.09 -9.22 -25.52
N GLY A 12 25.79 -8.96 -25.51
CA GLY A 12 24.97 -8.72 -26.71
C GLY A 12 25.44 -7.57 -27.57
N THR A 13 26.01 -6.53 -26.99
CA THR A 13 26.56 -5.40 -27.74
C THR A 13 27.77 -5.78 -28.58
N MET A 14 28.65 -6.64 -28.09
CA MET A 14 29.80 -7.10 -28.83
C MET A 14 29.41 -8.17 -29.87
N GLU A 15 28.55 -9.11 -29.49
CA GLU A 15 28.18 -10.21 -30.35
C GLU A 15 27.24 -9.79 -31.50
N LEU A 16 26.30 -8.90 -31.21
CA LEU A 16 25.37 -8.34 -32.21
C LEU A 16 25.95 -7.13 -32.97
N GLY A 17 27.03 -6.53 -32.43
CA GLY A 17 27.63 -5.32 -32.99
C GLY A 17 26.76 -4.08 -32.92
N ILE A 18 25.83 -4.05 -31.95
CA ILE A 18 24.91 -2.93 -31.69
C ILE A 18 25.41 -2.16 -30.45
N PRO A 19 25.81 -0.87 -30.57
CA PRO A 19 26.21 -0.07 -29.43
C PRO A 19 25.09 0.11 -28.40
N ILE A 20 25.44 0.17 -27.12
CA ILE A 20 24.47 0.26 -26.00
C ILE A 20 23.45 1.39 -26.16
N ASN A 21 23.87 2.54 -26.66
CA ASN A 21 23.02 3.74 -26.79
C ASN A 21 22.48 3.90 -28.22
N SER A 22 22.37 2.83 -28.99
CA SER A 22 21.82 2.90 -30.34
C SER A 22 20.31 3.04 -30.32
N SER A 23 19.76 3.94 -31.15
CA SER A 23 18.35 3.91 -31.49
C SER A 23 18.02 2.62 -32.28
N VAL A 24 16.74 2.23 -32.30
CA VAL A 24 16.28 1.07 -33.09
C VAL A 24 16.64 1.21 -34.56
N GLU A 25 16.47 2.40 -35.14
CA GLU A 25 16.86 2.75 -36.47
C GLU A 25 18.35 2.45 -36.74
N ARG A 26 19.21 3.00 -35.85
CA ARG A 26 20.66 2.81 -35.96
C ARG A 26 21.07 1.35 -35.76
N ALA A 27 20.40 0.65 -34.84
CA ALA A 27 20.61 -0.78 -34.66
C ALA A 27 20.29 -1.59 -35.90
N ILE A 28 19.17 -1.30 -36.56
CA ILE A 28 18.76 -1.97 -37.83
C ILE A 28 19.75 -1.64 -38.96
N GLN A 29 20.23 -0.42 -39.06
CA GLN A 29 21.21 0.00 -40.09
C GLN A 29 22.58 -0.63 -39.90
N LEU A 30 23.06 -0.71 -38.66
CA LEU A 30 24.37 -1.26 -38.33
C LEU A 30 24.39 -2.77 -38.27
N TYR A 31 23.24 -3.40 -38.06
CA TYR A 31 23.12 -4.84 -37.86
C TYR A 31 23.55 -5.63 -39.08
N ARG A 32 24.43 -6.59 -38.87
CA ARG A 32 24.85 -7.58 -39.90
C ARG A 32 24.48 -8.96 -39.40
N VAL A 33 23.76 -9.73 -40.20
CA VAL A 33 23.40 -11.11 -39.90
C VAL A 33 24.66 -11.92 -39.64
N LYS A 34 24.72 -12.52 -38.45
CA LYS A 34 25.81 -13.42 -38.05
C LYS A 34 25.21 -14.78 -37.67
N ARG A 35 26.00 -15.82 -37.77
CA ARG A 35 25.61 -17.14 -37.22
C ARG A 35 25.99 -17.18 -35.74
N HIS A 36 24.99 -17.23 -34.88
CA HIS A 36 25.18 -17.37 -33.44
C HIS A 36 24.93 -18.82 -33.01
N SER A 37 25.75 -19.31 -32.08
CA SER A 37 25.57 -20.63 -31.45
C SER A 37 24.55 -20.59 -30.30
N VAL A 38 24.27 -19.40 -29.77
CA VAL A 38 23.38 -19.19 -28.61
C VAL A 38 21.97 -18.91 -29.12
N SER A 39 21.00 -19.72 -28.66
CA SER A 39 19.59 -19.61 -29.10
C SER A 39 18.97 -18.23 -28.83
N THR A 40 19.33 -17.58 -27.69
CA THR A 40 18.85 -16.23 -27.38
C THR A 40 19.29 -15.20 -28.40
N LEU A 41 20.54 -15.29 -28.89
CA LEU A 41 21.05 -14.39 -29.94
C LEU A 41 20.38 -14.64 -31.28
N GLN A 42 20.07 -15.90 -31.63
CA GLN A 42 19.30 -16.25 -32.83
C GLN A 42 17.91 -15.63 -32.80
N LEU A 43 17.21 -15.70 -31.66
CA LEU A 43 15.89 -15.05 -31.49
C LEU A 43 15.96 -13.53 -31.68
N ILE A 44 17.02 -12.90 -31.19
CA ILE A 44 17.24 -11.45 -31.35
C ILE A 44 17.50 -11.14 -32.84
N ASP A 45 18.32 -11.93 -33.51
CA ASP A 45 18.60 -11.81 -34.93
C ASP A 45 17.31 -11.88 -35.76
N ASP A 46 16.46 -12.87 -35.50
CA ASP A 46 15.18 -13.04 -36.18
C ASP A 46 14.27 -11.82 -36.00
N GLU A 47 14.22 -11.25 -34.78
CA GLU A 47 13.42 -10.05 -34.51
C GLU A 47 13.98 -8.81 -35.22
N VAL A 48 15.30 -8.62 -35.24
CA VAL A 48 15.93 -7.52 -35.99
C VAL A 48 15.68 -7.63 -37.47
N VAL A 49 15.75 -8.85 -38.03
CA VAL A 49 15.43 -9.11 -39.43
C VAL A 49 13.97 -8.84 -39.75
N LYS A 50 13.05 -9.23 -38.86
CA LYS A 50 11.61 -8.92 -39.00
C LYS A 50 11.35 -7.42 -39.04
N LEU A 51 11.97 -6.66 -38.07
CA LEU A 51 11.87 -5.21 -38.04
C LEU A 51 12.44 -4.55 -39.30
N ARG A 52 13.58 -5.03 -39.80
CA ARG A 52 14.18 -4.56 -41.05
C ARG A 52 13.25 -4.77 -42.24
N ASN A 53 12.64 -5.94 -42.33
CA ASN A 53 11.74 -6.28 -43.45
C ASN A 53 10.41 -5.50 -43.37
N LYS A 54 9.93 -5.23 -42.18
CA LYS A 54 8.73 -4.42 -41.94
C LYS A 54 8.94 -2.95 -42.28
N GLY A 55 10.18 -2.48 -42.22
CA GLY A 55 10.52 -1.08 -42.33
C GLY A 55 10.16 -0.28 -41.12
N LEU A 56 10.84 0.85 -40.90
CA LEU A 56 10.51 1.83 -39.85
C LEU A 56 9.51 2.83 -40.46
N ASN A 57 8.47 3.13 -39.71
CA ASN A 57 7.59 4.25 -40.05
C ASN A 57 8.24 5.58 -39.55
N GLN A 58 7.81 6.70 -40.15
CA GLN A 58 8.26 8.03 -39.74
C GLN A 58 7.33 8.67 -38.69
N ILE A 59 6.50 7.87 -38.04
CA ILE A 59 5.60 8.33 -36.97
C ILE A 59 6.39 8.39 -35.68
N GLU A 60 6.18 9.44 -34.93
CA GLU A 60 6.82 9.62 -33.63
C GLU A 60 6.50 8.46 -32.67
N ASP A 61 7.50 8.03 -31.90
CA ASP A 61 7.32 6.94 -30.94
C ASP A 61 6.35 7.35 -29.82
N ILE A 62 5.38 6.48 -29.55
CA ILE A 62 4.41 6.69 -28.49
C ILE A 62 4.79 5.82 -27.29
N CYS A 63 4.86 6.46 -26.11
CA CYS A 63 5.13 5.75 -24.88
C CYS A 63 3.88 5.00 -24.40
N LEU A 64 3.95 3.68 -24.41
CA LEU A 64 2.86 2.82 -23.96
C LEU A 64 3.16 2.22 -22.58
N TRP A 65 2.15 2.20 -21.71
CA TRP A 65 2.22 1.61 -20.38
C TRP A 65 1.47 0.29 -20.32
N LYS A 66 2.14 -0.71 -19.75
CA LYS A 66 1.54 -2.03 -19.53
C LYS A 66 0.38 -1.92 -18.52
N ARG A 67 -0.75 -2.54 -18.86
CA ARG A 67 -1.93 -2.67 -18.01
C ARG A 67 -1.95 -4.02 -17.30
N GLU A 68 -2.81 -4.15 -16.29
CA GLU A 68 -2.98 -5.37 -15.49
C GLU A 68 -3.39 -6.58 -16.36
N ASN A 69 -4.19 -6.37 -17.40
CA ASN A 69 -4.59 -7.37 -18.38
C ASN A 69 -3.50 -7.73 -19.41
N GLY A 70 -2.30 -7.17 -19.28
CA GLY A 70 -1.18 -7.39 -20.20
C GLY A 70 -1.15 -6.51 -21.45
N GLU A 71 -2.20 -5.74 -21.71
CA GLU A 71 -2.23 -4.80 -22.85
C GLU A 71 -1.35 -3.58 -22.59
N TYR A 72 -0.88 -2.97 -23.68
CA TYR A 72 -0.14 -1.71 -23.65
C TYR A 72 -1.04 -0.59 -24.17
N ARG A 73 -1.20 0.48 -23.39
CA ARG A 73 -2.00 1.65 -23.74
C ARG A 73 -1.25 2.94 -23.47
N GLU A 74 -1.60 3.99 -24.18
CA GLU A 74 -1.10 5.34 -23.92
C GLU A 74 -1.49 5.83 -22.52
N GLY A 75 -0.66 6.69 -21.99
CA GLY A 75 -0.86 7.35 -20.70
C GLY A 75 -0.54 6.48 -19.50
N PHE A 76 0.01 7.10 -18.46
CA PHE A 76 0.34 6.47 -17.20
C PHE A 76 -0.91 6.24 -16.34
N SER A 77 -1.01 5.11 -15.69
CA SER A 77 -2.03 4.83 -14.68
C SER A 77 -1.39 4.28 -13.40
N SER A 78 -1.36 5.10 -12.36
CA SER A 78 -0.77 4.73 -11.07
C SER A 78 -1.43 3.51 -10.44
N SER A 79 -2.76 3.39 -10.52
CA SER A 79 -3.48 2.25 -9.95
C SER A 79 -3.17 0.94 -10.67
N GLN A 80 -3.13 0.95 -12.01
CA GLN A 80 -2.78 -0.22 -12.83
C GLN A 80 -1.32 -0.63 -12.60
N THR A 81 -0.42 0.34 -12.60
CA THR A 81 1.01 0.10 -12.33
C THR A 81 1.20 -0.47 -10.92
N TRP A 82 0.53 0.10 -9.91
CA TRP A 82 0.58 -0.42 -8.56
C TRP A 82 0.10 -1.86 -8.47
N ASN A 83 -1.00 -2.21 -9.14
CA ASN A 83 -1.52 -3.57 -9.15
C ASN A 83 -0.55 -4.58 -9.80
N ILE A 84 0.24 -4.14 -10.80
CA ILE A 84 1.24 -4.99 -11.45
C ILE A 84 2.45 -5.24 -10.57
N ILE A 85 2.94 -4.21 -9.86
CA ILE A 85 4.22 -4.28 -9.11
C ILE A 85 4.06 -4.78 -7.68
N ARG A 86 2.86 -4.61 -7.08
CA ARG A 86 2.65 -5.03 -5.69
C ARG A 86 2.55 -6.54 -5.55
N VAL A 87 3.04 -7.06 -4.46
CA VAL A 87 2.73 -8.42 -4.03
C VAL A 87 1.28 -8.46 -3.56
N HIS A 88 0.44 -9.26 -4.23
CA HIS A 88 -0.95 -9.42 -3.87
C HIS A 88 -1.08 -10.18 -2.55
N SER A 89 -1.69 -9.55 -1.57
CA SER A 89 -2.05 -10.18 -0.30
C SER A 89 -3.58 -10.21 -0.16
N PRO A 90 -4.14 -11.22 0.48
CA PRO A 90 -5.58 -11.28 0.71
C PRO A 90 -6.02 -10.10 1.59
N ASN A 91 -7.22 -9.60 1.33
CA ASN A 91 -7.79 -8.53 2.13
C ASN A 91 -7.98 -8.99 3.59
N VAL A 92 -7.56 -8.16 4.52
CA VAL A 92 -7.81 -8.41 5.95
C VAL A 92 -9.31 -8.37 6.20
N SER A 93 -9.85 -9.34 6.96
CA SER A 93 -11.30 -9.47 7.21
C SER A 93 -11.96 -8.22 7.81
N SER A 94 -11.21 -7.35 8.45
CA SER A 94 -11.69 -6.09 9.03
C SER A 94 -11.70 -4.90 8.06
N TYR A 95 -11.26 -5.08 6.79
CA TYR A 95 -11.06 -3.93 5.90
C TYR A 95 -12.37 -3.17 5.61
N LYS A 96 -13.48 -3.87 5.41
CA LYS A 96 -14.79 -3.25 5.13
C LYS A 96 -15.32 -2.42 6.29
N GLY A 97 -15.04 -2.83 7.52
CA GLY A 97 -15.45 -2.09 8.71
C GLY A 97 -14.57 -0.88 9.02
N VAL A 98 -13.37 -0.82 8.43
CA VAL A 98 -12.44 0.32 8.58
C VAL A 98 -12.55 1.29 7.38
N TRP A 99 -12.63 0.72 6.17
CA TRP A 99 -12.66 1.46 4.90
C TRP A 99 -14.02 1.27 4.22
N PHE A 100 -15.05 1.93 4.75
CA PHE A 100 -16.41 1.88 4.22
C PHE A 100 -16.76 3.15 3.44
N ASN A 101 -17.82 3.07 2.64
CA ASN A 101 -18.29 4.21 1.86
C ASN A 101 -18.78 5.35 2.79
N GLY A 102 -18.25 6.56 2.61
CA GLY A 102 -18.50 7.70 3.48
C GLY A 102 -17.56 7.82 4.70
N ALA A 103 -16.65 6.87 4.90
CA ALA A 103 -15.63 6.99 5.94
C ALA A 103 -14.62 8.10 5.61
N THR A 104 -14.29 8.92 6.62
CA THR A 104 -13.24 9.93 6.45
C THR A 104 -11.87 9.26 6.49
N PRO A 105 -11.04 9.38 5.43
CA PRO A 105 -9.77 8.64 5.31
C PRO A 105 -8.82 8.80 6.50
N LYS A 106 -8.71 10.01 7.04
CA LYS A 106 -7.88 10.29 8.23
C LYS A 106 -8.27 9.38 9.40
N PHE A 107 -9.51 9.13 9.56
CA PHE A 107 -10.07 8.41 10.69
C PHE A 107 -10.03 6.91 10.50
N SER A 108 -10.30 6.46 9.30
CA SER A 108 -10.07 5.07 8.92
C SER A 108 -8.61 4.67 9.14
N PHE A 109 -7.68 5.56 8.78
CA PHE A 109 -6.26 5.33 9.02
C PHE A 109 -5.94 5.21 10.52
N LEU A 110 -6.47 6.12 11.37
CA LEU A 110 -6.27 6.06 12.81
C LEU A 110 -6.84 4.76 13.42
N VAL A 111 -8.03 4.36 13.01
CA VAL A 111 -8.63 3.08 13.45
C VAL A 111 -7.76 1.91 12.99
N TRP A 112 -7.28 1.95 11.76
CA TRP A 112 -6.41 0.91 11.21
C TRP A 112 -5.11 0.75 12.02
N ILE A 113 -4.40 1.84 12.32
CA ILE A 113 -3.19 1.78 13.14
C ILE A 113 -3.48 1.35 14.58
N ALA A 114 -4.65 1.72 15.15
CA ALA A 114 -5.08 1.29 16.46
C ALA A 114 -5.35 -0.22 16.52
N ILE A 115 -6.06 -0.78 15.53
CA ILE A 115 -6.30 -2.23 15.40
C ILE A 115 -4.98 -3.00 15.36
N HIS A 116 -4.01 -2.49 14.62
CA HIS A 116 -2.69 -3.11 14.49
C HIS A 116 -1.73 -2.79 15.66
N ASN A 117 -2.23 -2.15 16.71
CA ASN A 117 -1.41 -1.70 17.86
C ASN A 117 -0.18 -0.89 17.42
N ARG A 118 -0.36 0.03 16.49
CA ARG A 118 0.71 0.87 15.92
C ARG A 118 0.58 2.36 16.23
N LEU A 119 -0.29 2.72 17.18
CA LEU A 119 -0.37 4.08 17.69
C LEU A 119 0.93 4.46 18.42
N ALA A 120 1.31 5.73 18.34
CA ALA A 120 2.46 6.27 19.07
C ALA A 120 2.10 6.50 20.55
N THR A 121 1.78 5.42 21.26
CA THR A 121 1.48 5.43 22.69
C THR A 121 2.75 5.53 23.53
N GLY A 122 2.64 5.95 24.79
CA GLY A 122 3.78 6.17 25.66
C GLY A 122 4.71 4.96 25.80
N ASP A 123 4.16 3.75 25.89
CA ASP A 123 4.93 2.49 25.91
C ASP A 123 5.74 2.24 24.63
N ARG A 124 5.26 2.73 23.51
CA ARG A 124 5.95 2.59 22.23
C ARG A 124 7.00 3.67 22.02
N VAL A 125 6.67 4.91 22.41
CA VAL A 125 7.60 6.04 22.30
C VAL A 125 8.83 5.82 23.15
N LEU A 126 8.69 5.22 24.35
CA LEU A 126 9.82 4.84 25.19
C LEU A 126 10.85 3.93 24.52
N LYS A 127 10.44 3.12 23.53
CA LYS A 127 11.35 2.21 22.80
C LYS A 127 12.36 2.95 21.93
N TRP A 128 12.02 4.16 21.50
CA TRP A 128 12.88 4.97 20.62
C TRP A 128 13.43 6.19 21.35
N ASN A 129 12.71 6.70 22.37
CA ASN A 129 13.14 7.81 23.20
C ASN A 129 12.93 7.47 24.68
N PRO A 130 13.95 6.95 25.37
CA PRO A 130 13.87 6.58 26.80
C PRO A 130 13.54 7.76 27.75
N GLN A 131 13.72 8.99 27.30
CA GLN A 131 13.42 10.20 28.07
C GLN A 131 11.97 10.68 27.88
N ALA A 132 11.19 9.99 27.05
CA ALA A 132 9.82 10.41 26.79
C ALA A 132 8.90 10.16 28.00
N ILE A 133 7.92 11.05 28.18
CA ILE A 133 6.87 10.86 29.15
C ILE A 133 5.93 9.77 28.66
N SER A 134 5.87 8.66 29.40
CA SER A 134 5.05 7.50 29.04
C SER A 134 3.73 7.42 29.79
N THR A 135 3.49 8.30 30.77
CA THR A 135 2.27 8.31 31.56
C THR A 135 1.06 8.71 30.73
N CYS A 136 -0.06 8.05 30.97
CA CYS A 136 -1.31 8.36 30.30
C CYS A 136 -1.70 9.83 30.55
N TRP A 137 -1.95 10.55 29.47
CA TRP A 137 -2.30 11.97 29.54
C TRP A 137 -3.60 12.25 30.32
N PHE A 138 -4.55 11.32 30.29
CA PHE A 138 -5.84 11.52 30.94
C PHE A 138 -5.82 11.24 32.43
N CYS A 139 -5.32 10.07 32.85
CA CYS A 139 -5.34 9.70 34.28
C CYS A 139 -4.04 10.01 35.01
N GLN A 140 -2.93 10.24 34.30
CA GLN A 140 -1.60 10.52 34.81
C GLN A 140 -1.09 9.50 35.87
N ARG A 141 -1.66 8.28 35.89
CA ARG A 141 -1.35 7.28 36.91
C ARG A 141 -0.55 6.11 36.40
N THR A 142 -0.78 5.72 35.17
CA THR A 142 -0.20 4.50 34.56
C THR A 142 0.41 4.79 33.19
N THR A 143 1.25 3.87 32.72
CA THR A 143 1.83 3.97 31.39
C THR A 143 0.74 3.94 30.32
N GLU A 144 0.84 4.84 29.36
CA GLU A 144 -0.08 4.92 28.22
C GLU A 144 0.20 3.77 27.25
N THR A 145 -0.63 2.75 27.30
CA THR A 145 -0.69 1.69 26.28
C THR A 145 -1.96 1.88 25.43
N ARG A 146 -2.04 1.21 24.27
CA ARG A 146 -3.25 1.22 23.44
C ARG A 146 -4.48 0.78 24.25
N ASP A 147 -4.36 -0.31 24.99
CA ASP A 147 -5.49 -0.90 25.71
C ASP A 147 -5.90 -0.02 26.88
N HIS A 148 -4.92 0.52 27.62
CA HIS A 148 -5.19 1.51 28.66
C HIS A 148 -5.90 2.74 28.09
N LEU A 149 -5.39 3.29 27.00
CA LEU A 149 -5.90 4.51 26.39
C LEU A 149 -7.38 4.41 25.99
N PHE A 150 -7.81 3.26 25.51
CA PHE A 150 -9.17 3.07 24.98
C PHE A 150 -10.14 2.42 25.97
N PHE A 151 -9.68 1.54 26.86
CA PHE A 151 -10.56 0.71 27.67
C PHE A 151 -10.27 0.74 29.18
N ASP A 152 -8.99 0.80 29.58
CA ASP A 152 -8.61 0.61 30.99
C ASP A 152 -8.46 1.94 31.75
N CYS A 153 -8.25 3.05 31.06
CA CYS A 153 -8.23 4.37 31.68
C CYS A 153 -9.62 4.72 32.21
N ALA A 154 -9.70 5.17 33.46
CA ALA A 154 -10.97 5.53 34.11
C ALA A 154 -11.76 6.55 33.27
N TYR A 155 -11.09 7.59 32.78
CA TYR A 155 -11.70 8.62 31.92
C TYR A 155 -12.22 8.02 30.59
N SER A 156 -11.38 7.27 29.88
CA SER A 156 -11.77 6.68 28.60
C SER A 156 -12.89 5.65 28.75
N LYS A 157 -12.87 4.88 29.84
CA LYS A 157 -13.90 3.90 30.16
C LYS A 157 -15.26 4.56 30.39
N GLU A 158 -15.31 5.66 31.11
CA GLU A 158 -16.54 6.40 31.34
C GLU A 158 -17.13 6.96 30.04
N VAL A 159 -16.28 7.60 29.23
CA VAL A 159 -16.68 8.11 27.92
C VAL A 159 -17.16 6.98 27.01
N TRP A 160 -16.44 5.85 26.98
CA TRP A 160 -16.81 4.68 26.20
C TRP A 160 -18.16 4.11 26.59
N LEU A 161 -18.39 3.91 27.89
CA LEU A 161 -19.66 3.39 28.42
C LEU A 161 -20.83 4.34 28.13
N GLY A 162 -20.65 5.64 28.31
CA GLY A 162 -21.66 6.64 28.01
C GLY A 162 -22.08 6.66 26.53
N THR A 163 -21.14 6.35 25.67
CA THR A 163 -21.34 6.36 24.23
C THR A 163 -21.95 5.08 23.69
N ILE A 164 -21.40 3.93 24.08
CA ILE A 164 -21.81 2.63 23.57
C ILE A 164 -23.21 2.23 24.10
N LYS A 165 -23.59 2.73 25.29
CA LYS A 165 -24.89 2.44 25.87
C LYS A 165 -26.06 2.66 24.92
N ASN A 166 -25.98 3.70 24.10
CA ASN A 166 -27.04 4.06 23.14
C ASN A 166 -26.90 3.34 21.78
N LEU A 167 -25.71 2.82 21.45
CA LEU A 167 -25.43 2.26 20.14
C LEU A 167 -25.40 0.72 20.12
N ALA A 168 -24.96 0.11 21.21
CA ALA A 168 -24.74 -1.33 21.29
C ALA A 168 -25.82 -2.09 22.07
N GLY A 169 -26.81 -1.39 22.61
CA GLY A 169 -27.82 -1.99 23.50
C GLY A 169 -27.16 -2.68 24.69
N ASN A 170 -27.52 -3.94 24.95
CA ASN A 170 -26.96 -4.71 26.08
C ASN A 170 -25.58 -5.34 25.79
N ARG A 171 -24.95 -5.09 24.64
CA ARG A 171 -23.64 -5.65 24.31
C ARG A 171 -22.55 -4.90 25.06
N ARG A 172 -21.72 -5.65 25.78
CA ARG A 172 -20.57 -5.10 26.51
C ARG A 172 -19.30 -5.35 25.70
N PHE A 173 -18.60 -4.29 25.32
CA PHE A 173 -17.31 -4.38 24.65
C PHE A 173 -16.21 -4.08 25.67
N HIS A 174 -15.40 -5.08 25.98
CA HIS A 174 -14.33 -4.99 26.95
C HIS A 174 -12.96 -5.20 26.31
N GLY A 175 -12.59 -4.36 25.36
CA GLY A 175 -11.26 -4.42 24.77
C GLY A 175 -11.28 -4.63 23.24
N TRP A 176 -10.09 -4.60 22.67
CA TRP A 176 -9.89 -4.64 21.21
C TRP A 176 -10.40 -5.92 20.56
N SER A 177 -10.28 -7.05 21.22
CA SER A 177 -10.77 -8.33 20.67
C SER A 177 -12.25 -8.27 20.34
N SER A 178 -13.06 -7.74 21.27
CA SER A 178 -14.50 -7.56 21.08
C SER A 178 -14.81 -6.57 19.96
N VAL A 179 -14.08 -5.46 19.91
CA VAL A 179 -14.25 -4.43 18.87
C VAL A 179 -13.89 -4.98 17.50
N ILE A 180 -12.76 -5.68 17.36
CA ILE A 180 -12.34 -6.30 16.10
C ILE A 180 -13.35 -7.34 15.65
N GLN A 181 -13.90 -8.12 16.56
CA GLN A 181 -14.92 -9.12 16.23
C GLN A 181 -16.18 -8.47 15.65
N VAL A 182 -16.63 -7.36 16.22
CA VAL A 182 -17.77 -6.60 15.69
C VAL A 182 -17.47 -5.97 14.33
N ILE A 183 -16.27 -5.44 14.16
CA ILE A 183 -15.81 -4.90 12.86
C ILE A 183 -15.82 -5.98 11.77
N LYS A 184 -15.49 -7.21 12.11
CA LYS A 184 -15.51 -8.36 11.19
C LYS A 184 -16.92 -8.86 10.85
N MET A 185 -17.89 -8.67 11.74
CA MET A 185 -19.27 -9.12 11.56
C MET A 185 -20.13 -8.22 10.66
N ASP A 186 -19.55 -7.62 9.65
CA ASP A 186 -20.06 -6.96 8.42
C ASP A 186 -21.35 -6.10 8.53
N PHE A 187 -22.24 -6.25 9.50
CA PHE A 187 -23.55 -5.62 9.48
C PHE A 187 -23.78 -4.52 10.52
N MET A 188 -23.06 -4.52 11.64
CA MET A 188 -23.17 -3.50 12.68
C MET A 188 -21.90 -2.64 12.87
N GLY A 189 -20.74 -3.15 12.44
CA GLY A 189 -19.47 -2.46 12.59
C GLY A 189 -19.44 -1.12 11.88
N VAL A 190 -20.05 -1.05 10.70
CA VAL A 190 -20.16 0.20 9.89
C VAL A 190 -21.01 1.24 10.62
N TYR A 191 -22.10 0.86 11.26
CA TYR A 191 -22.95 1.79 12.03
C TYR A 191 -22.30 2.19 13.36
N ILE A 192 -21.69 1.26 14.08
CA ILE A 192 -21.00 1.55 15.35
C ILE A 192 -19.77 2.44 15.11
N LEU A 193 -19.05 2.26 14.01
CA LEU A 193 -17.89 3.10 13.67
C LEU A 193 -18.27 4.39 12.94
N SER A 194 -19.34 4.42 12.15
CA SER A 194 -19.81 5.63 11.48
C SER A 194 -20.60 6.54 12.40
N TYR A 195 -21.38 6.00 13.32
CA TYR A 195 -22.02 6.76 14.41
C TYR A 195 -21.14 6.92 15.63
N SER A 196 -20.14 6.07 15.81
CA SER A 196 -19.08 6.28 16.79
C SER A 196 -18.05 7.31 16.29
N GLY A 197 -18.54 8.40 15.77
CA GLY A 197 -17.88 9.68 15.86
C GLY A 197 -17.24 9.90 17.24
N ILE A 198 -17.36 8.93 18.15
CA ILE A 198 -17.00 8.92 19.54
C ILE A 198 -15.69 8.19 19.80
N VAL A 199 -15.46 6.98 19.24
CA VAL A 199 -14.08 6.44 19.15
C VAL A 199 -13.25 7.47 18.42
N PHE A 200 -13.87 8.18 17.53
CA PHE A 200 -13.36 9.26 16.75
C PHE A 200 -13.17 10.57 17.54
N LYS A 201 -14.15 11.02 18.31
CA LYS A 201 -13.97 12.16 19.24
C LYS A 201 -12.93 11.85 20.31
N LEU A 202 -12.87 10.62 20.80
CA LEU A 202 -11.80 10.19 21.70
C LEU A 202 -10.43 10.24 21.01
N LEU A 203 -10.31 9.73 19.81
CA LEU A 203 -9.07 9.82 19.03
C LEU A 203 -8.70 11.28 18.69
N LEU A 204 -9.66 12.12 18.35
CA LEU A 204 -9.42 13.55 18.11
C LEU A 204 -9.04 14.31 19.38
N MET A 205 -9.69 14.05 20.51
CA MET A 205 -9.28 14.62 21.79
C MET A 205 -7.88 14.14 22.19
N LEU A 206 -7.57 12.87 21.95
CA LEU A 206 -6.28 12.27 22.28
C LEU A 206 -5.12 12.76 21.41
N TYR A 207 -5.35 12.92 20.11
CA TYR A 207 -4.32 13.40 19.18
C TYR A 207 -4.34 14.93 18.99
N GLY A 208 -5.49 15.57 19.10
CA GLY A 208 -5.60 17.03 19.03
C GLY A 208 -5.01 17.76 20.23
N MET A 209 -4.96 17.12 21.41
CA MET A 209 -4.34 17.68 22.61
C MET A 209 -2.84 17.43 22.71
N LYS A 210 -2.26 16.52 21.91
CA LYS A 210 -0.80 16.28 21.88
C LYS A 210 -0.04 17.26 20.98
N GLY A 211 -0.72 18.28 20.43
CA GLY A 211 -0.10 19.28 19.55
C GLY A 211 0.58 18.65 18.35
N LEU A 212 -0.07 18.68 17.20
CA LEU A 212 0.63 18.56 15.93
C LEU A 212 1.49 19.80 15.74
#